data_cb8bf5943f1e253eb865ce34dcd748dc
#
_entry.id   cb8bf5943f1e253eb865ce34dcd748dc
#
_cell.length_a   1.000
_cell.length_b   1.000
_cell.length_c   1.000
_cell.angle_alpha   90.00
_cell.angle_beta   90.00
_cell.angle_gamma   90.00
#
_symmetry.space_group_name_H-M   'P 1'
#
loop_
_entity.id
_entity.type
_entity.pdbx_description
1 polymer ?
#
loop_
_entity_poly.entity_id
_entity_poly.type
_entity_poly.pdbx_seq_one_letter_code
_entity_poly.pdbx_strand_id
1 'polypeptide(L)'
;ACSAGNHAQGVALAAAKNNIKSLICIPSGAPISKVEATKSYGAEVCLVNGTYDDAHDKAVELQRESGATFIHPFDDEQVIAGQGTIGLEILDQLPELDAVIVPIGGGGLISGVAFAIKQLRPDVKVYGVQSAGAPSMYLSVAHDKIETLPGVNTISDGIAVKTPGDNTFEICKQYVDEIMTVTDDEVATAILTLMEKQKLVAEGAGAVSVAAALFNKFPIKGKNVVCLVSGGNIDVTILSRVINRGLKMTGRIVDVTLELTDKPGELQNVSKIIADLGANVVSVSHDRAEINSDINSCYLKLSMETRDHGHILAIKKALKEHGYNIIN
;
A
#
# COMPACT_ATOMS: atom_id res chain seq x y z
N ALA A 1 14.04 19.48 -6.14
CA ALA A 1 13.11 18.38 -6.39
C ALA A 1 11.69 18.74 -5.97
N CYS A 2 10.69 17.98 -6.41
CA CYS A 2 9.31 18.08 -5.96
C CYS A 2 8.84 16.72 -5.45
N SER A 3 8.49 16.61 -4.18
CA SER A 3 7.89 15.40 -3.58
C SER A 3 7.53 15.66 -2.12
N ALA A 4 6.46 15.01 -1.62
CA ALA A 4 6.13 14.97 -0.19
C ALA A 4 6.48 13.62 0.48
N GLY A 5 7.13 12.71 -0.24
CA GLY A 5 7.38 11.34 0.21
C GLY A 5 8.86 10.94 0.24
N ASN A 6 9.11 9.66 -0.06
CA ASN A 6 10.44 9.04 0.02
C ASN A 6 11.49 9.74 -0.87
N HIS A 7 11.10 10.18 -2.07
CA HIS A 7 12.00 10.90 -2.97
C HIS A 7 12.53 12.21 -2.33
N ALA A 8 11.66 12.99 -1.68
CA ALA A 8 12.07 14.21 -0.97
C ALA A 8 13.14 13.93 0.08
N GLN A 9 12.89 12.91 0.92
CA GLN A 9 13.81 12.51 1.99
C GLN A 9 15.12 11.93 1.43
N GLY A 10 15.04 11.14 0.36
CA GLY A 10 16.21 10.57 -0.32
C GLY A 10 17.12 11.64 -0.90
N VAL A 11 16.54 12.62 -1.61
CA VAL A 11 17.30 13.77 -2.16
C VAL A 11 17.92 14.60 -1.03
N ALA A 12 17.15 14.91 0.02
CA ALA A 12 17.64 15.67 1.17
C ALA A 12 18.83 14.99 1.84
N LEU A 13 18.70 13.68 2.15
CA LEU A 13 19.74 12.89 2.79
C LEU A 13 21.00 12.79 1.91
N ALA A 14 20.83 12.47 0.62
CA ALA A 14 21.95 12.35 -0.32
C ALA A 14 22.70 13.68 -0.48
N ALA A 15 21.97 14.78 -0.60
CA ALA A 15 22.54 16.12 -0.70
C ALA A 15 23.32 16.48 0.58
N ALA A 16 22.73 16.27 1.76
CA ALA A 16 23.37 16.54 3.04
C ALA A 16 24.67 15.73 3.23
N LYS A 17 24.67 14.43 2.90
CA LYS A 17 25.86 13.58 2.96
C LYS A 17 27.01 14.05 2.05
N ASN A 18 26.67 14.75 0.98
CA ASN A 18 27.65 15.28 0.02
C ASN A 18 27.90 16.79 0.19
N ASN A 19 27.40 17.42 1.26
CA ASN A 19 27.49 18.85 1.51
C ASN A 19 26.91 19.72 0.36
N ILE A 20 25.85 19.23 -0.28
CA ILE A 20 25.13 19.92 -1.35
C ILE A 20 23.86 20.54 -0.75
N LYS A 21 23.57 21.79 -1.11
CA LYS A 21 22.29 22.42 -0.75
C LYS A 21 21.15 21.76 -1.52
N SER A 22 20.06 21.47 -0.87
CA SER A 22 18.85 20.94 -1.51
C SER A 22 17.63 21.76 -1.14
N LEU A 23 16.76 21.97 -2.14
CA LEU A 23 15.46 22.63 -2.00
C LEU A 23 14.37 21.69 -2.49
N ILE A 24 13.39 21.46 -1.64
CA ILE A 24 12.26 20.54 -1.94
C ILE A 24 10.96 21.32 -1.93
N CYS A 25 10.25 21.35 -3.05
CA CYS A 25 8.90 21.89 -3.15
C CYS A 25 7.90 20.83 -2.72
N ILE A 26 7.02 21.17 -1.78
CA ILE A 26 6.04 20.27 -1.18
C ILE A 26 4.68 20.98 -1.18
N PRO A 27 3.58 20.29 -1.60
CA PRO A 27 2.24 20.85 -1.44
C PRO A 27 1.93 21.16 0.04
N SER A 28 1.32 22.31 0.32
CA SER A 28 1.00 22.74 1.70
C SER A 28 0.03 21.83 2.44
N GLY A 29 -0.74 21.00 1.71
CA GLY A 29 -1.60 19.98 2.27
C GLY A 29 -0.91 18.67 2.66
N ALA A 30 0.42 18.57 2.48
CA ALA A 30 1.17 17.38 2.88
C ALA A 30 1.20 17.21 4.41
N PRO A 31 1.23 15.96 4.93
CA PRO A 31 1.34 15.70 6.36
C PRO A 31 2.56 16.39 6.98
N ILE A 32 2.37 17.03 8.13
CA ILE A 32 3.43 17.78 8.85
C ILE A 32 4.62 16.87 9.15
N SER A 33 4.39 15.61 9.51
CA SER A 33 5.43 14.62 9.76
C SER A 33 6.38 14.42 8.58
N LYS A 34 5.85 14.38 7.35
CA LYS A 34 6.65 14.24 6.12
C LYS A 34 7.48 15.49 5.82
N VAL A 35 6.90 16.67 6.07
CA VAL A 35 7.61 17.98 5.91
C VAL A 35 8.78 18.08 6.90
N GLU A 36 8.52 17.78 8.17
CA GLU A 36 9.54 17.84 9.22
C GLU A 36 10.63 16.78 9.03
N ALA A 37 10.27 15.56 8.57
CA ALA A 37 11.26 14.56 8.21
C ALA A 37 12.22 15.05 7.10
N THR A 38 11.68 15.70 6.06
CA THR A 38 12.49 16.26 4.98
C THR A 38 13.45 17.36 5.48
N LYS A 39 12.96 18.26 6.35
CA LYS A 39 13.80 19.30 6.98
C LYS A 39 14.87 18.70 7.89
N SER A 40 14.56 17.62 8.63
CA SER A 40 15.51 16.98 9.54
C SER A 40 16.72 16.40 8.82
N TYR A 41 16.60 16.08 7.54
CA TYR A 41 17.71 15.68 6.66
C TYR A 41 18.50 16.87 6.08
N GLY A 42 18.19 18.11 6.49
CA GLY A 42 18.95 19.32 6.11
C GLY A 42 18.51 19.99 4.82
N ALA A 43 17.39 19.62 4.23
CA ALA A 43 16.84 20.30 3.06
C ALA A 43 16.08 21.58 3.43
N GLU A 44 16.17 22.59 2.59
CA GLU A 44 15.22 23.70 2.58
C GLU A 44 13.89 23.21 2.00
N VAL A 45 12.77 23.62 2.60
CA VAL A 45 11.43 23.24 2.15
C VAL A 45 10.67 24.47 1.70
N CYS A 46 10.19 24.44 0.46
CA CYS A 46 9.24 25.39 -0.11
C CYS A 46 7.84 24.80 -0.09
N LEU A 47 6.96 25.30 0.79
CA LEU A 47 5.55 24.91 0.81
C LEU A 47 4.78 25.67 -0.27
N VAL A 48 4.09 24.95 -1.13
CA VAL A 48 3.33 25.49 -2.25
C VAL A 48 1.84 25.22 -2.04
N ASN A 49 1.02 26.27 -2.14
CA ASN A 49 -0.43 26.11 -2.07
C ASN A 49 -0.94 25.45 -3.35
N GLY A 50 -1.72 24.37 -3.19
CA GLY A 50 -2.28 23.65 -4.30
C GLY A 50 -1.94 22.15 -4.30
N THR A 51 -1.86 21.60 -5.49
CA THR A 51 -1.66 20.17 -5.77
C THR A 51 -0.16 19.82 -5.91
N TYR A 52 0.11 18.57 -6.22
CA TYR A 52 1.46 18.14 -6.61
C TYR A 52 1.95 18.87 -7.87
N ASP A 53 1.06 19.08 -8.84
CA ASP A 53 1.41 19.73 -10.11
C ASP A 53 1.81 21.17 -9.87
N ASP A 54 1.13 21.92 -8.98
CA ASP A 54 1.51 23.30 -8.59
C ASP A 54 2.89 23.33 -7.92
N ALA A 55 3.18 22.35 -7.06
CA ALA A 55 4.50 22.26 -6.41
C ALA A 55 5.61 21.87 -7.40
N HIS A 56 5.30 21.04 -8.39
CA HIS A 56 6.21 20.69 -9.47
C HIS A 56 6.54 21.90 -10.33
N ASP A 57 5.53 22.66 -10.77
CA ASP A 57 5.71 23.86 -11.56
C ASP A 57 6.57 24.90 -10.82
N LYS A 58 6.32 25.08 -9.51
CA LYS A 58 7.17 25.96 -8.68
C LYS A 58 8.61 25.46 -8.57
N ALA A 59 8.84 24.16 -8.50
CA ALA A 59 10.18 23.60 -8.48
C ALA A 59 10.92 23.83 -9.81
N VAL A 60 10.22 23.74 -10.94
CA VAL A 60 10.76 24.04 -12.28
C VAL A 60 11.07 25.54 -12.43
N GLU A 61 10.20 26.43 -11.92
CA GLU A 61 10.46 27.87 -11.86
C GLU A 61 11.76 28.18 -11.10
N LEU A 62 11.86 27.64 -9.87
CA LEU A 62 13.05 27.84 -9.01
C LEU A 62 14.33 27.23 -9.61
N GLN A 63 14.21 26.14 -10.35
CA GLN A 63 15.31 25.56 -11.12
C GLN A 63 15.83 26.57 -12.17
N ARG A 64 14.93 27.19 -12.93
CA ARG A 64 15.29 28.16 -13.98
C ARG A 64 15.97 29.41 -13.40
N GLU A 65 15.47 29.88 -12.26
CA GLU A 65 16.01 31.06 -11.58
C GLU A 65 17.38 30.81 -10.95
N SER A 66 17.58 29.65 -10.33
CA SER A 66 18.80 29.35 -9.57
C SER A 66 19.88 28.62 -10.36
N GLY A 67 19.52 28.01 -11.50
CA GLY A 67 20.41 27.12 -12.26
C GLY A 67 20.64 25.76 -11.55
N ALA A 68 19.87 25.43 -10.51
CA ALA A 68 20.02 24.17 -9.79
C ALA A 68 19.60 22.98 -10.64
N THR A 69 20.17 21.80 -10.39
CA THR A 69 19.76 20.55 -11.04
C THR A 69 18.43 20.08 -10.47
N PHE A 70 17.45 19.84 -11.33
CA PHE A 70 16.18 19.21 -10.93
C PHE A 70 16.37 17.70 -10.87
N ILE A 71 16.13 17.11 -9.71
CA ILE A 71 16.16 15.64 -9.55
C ILE A 71 14.73 15.12 -9.72
N HIS A 72 14.47 14.49 -10.86
CA HIS A 72 13.16 13.92 -11.18
C HIS A 72 12.88 12.67 -10.31
N PRO A 73 11.64 12.43 -9.84
CA PRO A 73 11.36 11.33 -8.93
C PRO A 73 11.49 9.92 -9.55
N PHE A 74 11.43 9.78 -10.88
CA PHE A 74 11.50 8.48 -11.55
C PHE A 74 11.95 8.52 -13.02
N ASP A 75 11.63 9.56 -13.80
CA ASP A 75 11.89 9.60 -15.23
C ASP A 75 13.17 10.37 -15.54
N ASP A 76 14.29 9.86 -15.07
CA ASP A 76 15.64 10.40 -15.26
C ASP A 76 16.63 9.25 -15.31
N GLU A 77 17.50 9.24 -16.31
CA GLU A 77 18.46 8.14 -16.56
C GLU A 77 19.39 7.89 -15.36
N GLN A 78 19.84 8.93 -14.66
CA GLN A 78 20.71 8.80 -13.50
C GLN A 78 19.96 8.23 -12.30
N VAL A 79 18.70 8.64 -12.13
CA VAL A 79 17.82 8.09 -11.08
C VAL A 79 17.51 6.63 -11.38
N ILE A 80 17.17 6.29 -12.61
CA ILE A 80 16.93 4.90 -13.05
C ILE A 80 18.18 4.04 -12.83
N ALA A 81 19.38 4.53 -13.21
CA ALA A 81 20.64 3.82 -13.00
C ALA A 81 20.93 3.61 -11.51
N GLY A 82 20.65 4.60 -10.66
CA GLY A 82 20.74 4.47 -9.21
C GLY A 82 19.84 3.37 -8.65
N GLN A 83 18.60 3.25 -9.14
CA GLN A 83 17.69 2.15 -8.76
C GLN A 83 18.18 0.77 -9.27
N GLY A 84 18.92 0.74 -10.38
CA GLY A 84 19.51 -0.48 -10.93
C GLY A 84 20.49 -1.17 -9.99
N THR A 85 21.13 -0.45 -9.07
CA THR A 85 22.03 -1.03 -8.05
C THR A 85 21.33 -2.09 -7.19
N ILE A 86 20.02 -1.93 -6.96
CA ILE A 86 19.20 -2.93 -6.23
C ILE A 86 19.19 -4.27 -7.01
N GLY A 87 19.04 -4.22 -8.31
CA GLY A 87 19.09 -5.44 -9.17
C GLY A 87 20.43 -6.15 -9.08
N LEU A 88 21.53 -5.41 -9.04
CA LEU A 88 22.89 -5.96 -8.88
C LEU A 88 23.04 -6.65 -7.51
N GLU A 89 22.60 -5.97 -6.44
CA GLU A 89 22.67 -6.53 -5.07
C GLU A 89 21.80 -7.79 -4.91
N ILE A 90 20.61 -7.83 -5.53
CA ILE A 90 19.74 -9.01 -5.52
C ILE A 90 20.43 -10.19 -6.18
N LEU A 91 21.06 -10.00 -7.35
CA LEU A 91 21.76 -11.07 -8.08
C LEU A 91 22.98 -11.58 -7.29
N ASP A 92 23.68 -10.71 -6.59
CA ASP A 92 24.81 -11.09 -5.72
C ASP A 92 24.34 -11.89 -4.50
N GLN A 93 23.25 -11.46 -3.84
CA GLN A 93 22.73 -12.09 -2.63
C GLN A 93 21.98 -13.40 -2.90
N LEU A 94 21.36 -13.56 -4.07
CA LEU A 94 20.59 -14.76 -4.45
C LEU A 94 20.95 -15.21 -5.87
N PRO A 95 22.08 -15.91 -6.06
CA PRO A 95 22.52 -16.39 -7.38
C PRO A 95 21.52 -17.31 -8.09
N GLU A 96 20.68 -18.04 -7.31
CA GLU A 96 19.66 -18.97 -7.82
C GLU A 96 18.29 -18.30 -8.01
N LEU A 97 18.25 -16.98 -8.24
CA LEU A 97 17.03 -16.22 -8.45
C LEU A 97 16.28 -16.68 -9.70
N ASP A 98 15.00 -16.99 -9.57
CA ASP A 98 14.09 -17.28 -10.67
C ASP A 98 13.25 -16.08 -11.09
N ALA A 99 12.83 -15.25 -10.11
CA ALA A 99 12.01 -14.08 -10.37
C ALA A 99 12.15 -12.99 -9.30
N VAL A 100 11.89 -11.75 -9.71
CA VAL A 100 11.75 -10.60 -8.80
C VAL A 100 10.41 -9.93 -9.02
N ILE A 101 9.74 -9.51 -7.94
CA ILE A 101 8.48 -8.75 -7.97
C ILE A 101 8.76 -7.35 -7.45
N VAL A 102 8.49 -6.34 -8.27
CA VAL A 102 8.88 -4.95 -8.02
C VAL A 102 7.67 -4.02 -8.06
N PRO A 103 7.51 -3.10 -7.08
CA PRO A 103 6.48 -2.07 -7.13
C PRO A 103 6.65 -1.10 -8.29
N ILE A 104 5.54 -0.66 -8.89
CA ILE A 104 5.52 0.34 -9.95
C ILE A 104 4.65 1.53 -9.55
N GLY A 105 5.26 2.72 -9.45
CA GLY A 105 4.59 4.01 -9.53
C GLY A 105 4.79 4.61 -10.92
N GLY A 106 5.62 5.62 -11.05
CA GLY A 106 6.06 6.19 -12.33
C GLY A 106 7.04 5.35 -13.13
N GLY A 107 7.53 4.24 -12.58
CA GLY A 107 8.36 3.25 -13.28
C GLY A 107 9.85 3.29 -12.97
N GLY A 108 10.38 4.31 -12.27
CA GLY A 108 11.83 4.48 -12.08
C GLY A 108 12.52 3.29 -11.39
N LEU A 109 11.93 2.79 -10.30
CA LEU A 109 12.46 1.66 -9.55
C LEU A 109 12.55 0.40 -10.39
N ILE A 110 11.41 -0.01 -10.99
CA ILE A 110 11.38 -1.24 -11.78
C ILE A 110 12.22 -1.14 -13.05
N SER A 111 12.29 0.04 -13.67
CA SER A 111 13.13 0.29 -14.85
C SER A 111 14.60 0.00 -14.56
N GLY A 112 15.13 0.53 -13.47
CA GLY A 112 16.51 0.27 -13.06
C GLY A 112 16.74 -1.19 -12.70
N VAL A 113 15.89 -1.78 -11.87
CA VAL A 113 16.01 -3.19 -11.45
C VAL A 113 15.89 -4.13 -12.64
N ALA A 114 14.89 -3.94 -13.51
CA ALA A 114 14.67 -4.78 -14.68
C ALA A 114 15.82 -4.69 -15.67
N PHE A 115 16.28 -3.48 -15.98
CA PHE A 115 17.43 -3.29 -16.86
C PHE A 115 18.66 -4.02 -16.33
N ALA A 116 19.05 -3.80 -15.07
CA ALA A 116 20.21 -4.43 -14.47
C ALA A 116 20.13 -5.96 -14.48
N ILE A 117 18.99 -6.52 -14.07
CA ILE A 117 18.78 -7.97 -14.04
C ILE A 117 18.83 -8.56 -15.46
N LYS A 118 18.09 -7.97 -16.42
CA LYS A 118 17.99 -8.52 -17.77
C LYS A 118 19.30 -8.45 -18.56
N GLN A 119 20.18 -7.49 -18.26
CA GLN A 119 21.51 -7.43 -18.87
C GLN A 119 22.44 -8.55 -18.37
N LEU A 120 22.32 -8.99 -17.12
CA LEU A 120 23.20 -9.97 -16.50
C LEU A 120 22.59 -11.39 -16.47
N ARG A 121 21.29 -11.48 -16.26
CA ARG A 121 20.51 -12.72 -16.13
C ARG A 121 19.17 -12.57 -16.89
N PRO A 122 19.18 -12.67 -18.24
CA PRO A 122 17.98 -12.53 -19.06
C PRO A 122 16.92 -13.63 -18.82
N ASP A 123 17.32 -14.75 -18.22
CA ASP A 123 16.46 -15.85 -17.80
C ASP A 123 15.58 -15.52 -16.60
N VAL A 124 16.01 -14.63 -15.70
CA VAL A 124 15.26 -14.22 -14.51
C VAL A 124 14.03 -13.42 -14.92
N LYS A 125 12.88 -13.78 -14.36
CA LYS A 125 11.62 -13.07 -14.60
C LYS A 125 11.52 -11.80 -13.75
N VAL A 126 11.12 -10.71 -14.38
CA VAL A 126 10.85 -9.43 -13.69
C VAL A 126 9.36 -9.13 -13.78
N TYR A 127 8.70 -9.15 -12.64
CA TYR A 127 7.28 -8.90 -12.51
C TYR A 127 7.03 -7.52 -11.87
N GLY A 128 6.14 -6.75 -12.50
CA GLY A 128 5.73 -5.45 -12.00
C GLY A 128 4.39 -5.49 -11.27
N VAL A 129 4.25 -4.70 -10.19
CA VAL A 129 2.99 -4.62 -9.45
C VAL A 129 2.57 -3.18 -9.24
N GLN A 130 1.34 -2.86 -9.63
CA GLN A 130 0.69 -1.58 -9.31
C GLN A 130 -0.49 -1.76 -8.36
N SER A 131 -0.88 -0.67 -7.69
CA SER A 131 -2.19 -0.63 -7.05
C SER A 131 -3.31 -0.60 -8.10
N ALA A 132 -4.38 -1.35 -7.88
CA ALA A 132 -5.58 -1.30 -8.72
C ALA A 132 -6.23 0.10 -8.76
N GLY A 133 -5.99 0.93 -7.74
CA GLY A 133 -6.43 2.32 -7.69
C GLY A 133 -5.52 3.31 -8.43
N ALA A 134 -4.39 2.87 -9.00
CA ALA A 134 -3.44 3.69 -9.76
C ALA A 134 -2.70 2.87 -10.84
N PRO A 135 -3.40 2.21 -11.80
CA PRO A 135 -2.82 1.26 -12.74
C PRO A 135 -2.26 1.92 -14.02
N SER A 136 -1.60 3.07 -13.92
CA SER A 136 -1.18 3.87 -15.08
C SER A 136 -0.20 3.13 -16.00
N MET A 137 0.85 2.50 -15.46
CA MET A 137 1.83 1.75 -16.25
C MET A 137 1.22 0.45 -16.81
N TYR A 138 0.40 -0.25 -16.02
CA TYR A 138 -0.32 -1.45 -16.46
C TYR A 138 -1.18 -1.17 -17.71
N LEU A 139 -1.97 -0.11 -17.68
CA LEU A 139 -2.80 0.30 -18.83
C LEU A 139 -1.94 0.80 -20.00
N SER A 140 -0.87 1.55 -19.70
CA SER A 140 0.03 2.07 -20.74
C SER A 140 0.70 0.94 -21.53
N VAL A 141 1.22 -0.07 -20.85
CA VAL A 141 1.83 -1.24 -21.50
C VAL A 141 0.80 -2.08 -22.25
N ALA A 142 -0.40 -2.27 -21.67
CA ALA A 142 -1.49 -3.01 -22.32
C ALA A 142 -1.99 -2.36 -23.60
N HIS A 143 -2.00 -1.02 -23.65
CA HIS A 143 -2.47 -0.25 -24.82
C HIS A 143 -1.34 0.21 -25.76
N ASP A 144 -0.10 -0.15 -25.45
CA ASP A 144 1.10 0.25 -26.20
C ASP A 144 1.27 1.77 -26.37
N LYS A 145 0.83 2.54 -25.37
CA LYS A 145 0.93 4.02 -25.32
C LYS A 145 0.81 4.52 -23.90
N ILE A 146 1.41 5.66 -23.61
CA ILE A 146 1.29 6.28 -22.29
C ILE A 146 -0.14 6.72 -22.04
N GLU A 147 -0.73 6.21 -20.96
CA GLU A 147 -2.07 6.55 -20.48
C GLU A 147 -1.97 7.42 -19.23
N THR A 148 -2.75 8.51 -19.22
CA THR A 148 -2.92 9.37 -18.05
C THR A 148 -4.25 9.07 -17.37
N LEU A 149 -4.20 8.67 -16.10
CA LEU A 149 -5.39 8.38 -15.32
C LEU A 149 -6.14 9.68 -14.95
N PRO A 150 -7.47 9.69 -14.95
CA PRO A 150 -8.26 10.85 -14.53
C PRO A 150 -8.10 11.14 -13.02
N GLY A 151 -7.77 10.12 -12.24
CA GLY A 151 -7.56 10.20 -10.80
C GLY A 151 -6.90 8.94 -10.27
N VAL A 152 -6.38 9.02 -9.06
CA VAL A 152 -5.80 7.89 -8.32
C VAL A 152 -6.41 7.82 -6.94
N ASN A 153 -6.66 6.61 -6.44
CA ASN A 153 -7.21 6.39 -5.10
C ASN A 153 -6.68 5.06 -4.54
N THR A 154 -5.69 5.14 -3.65
CA THR A 154 -5.07 3.97 -3.03
C THR A 154 -4.38 4.35 -1.72
N ILE A 155 -4.26 3.38 -0.80
CA ILE A 155 -3.41 3.49 0.40
C ILE A 155 -1.90 3.42 0.07
N SER A 156 -1.55 3.02 -1.14
CA SER A 156 -0.17 2.90 -1.64
C SER A 156 0.29 4.23 -2.24
N ASP A 157 0.30 5.30 -1.44
CA ASP A 157 0.56 6.69 -1.86
C ASP A 157 1.90 6.87 -2.59
N GLY A 158 2.94 6.13 -2.20
CA GLY A 158 4.27 6.17 -2.83
C GLY A 158 4.30 5.70 -4.29
N ILE A 159 3.25 5.00 -4.75
CA ILE A 159 3.10 4.55 -6.15
C ILE A 159 1.81 5.07 -6.82
N ALA A 160 1.13 6.04 -6.21
CA ALA A 160 -0.09 6.64 -6.75
C ALA A 160 0.22 7.67 -7.85
N VAL A 161 0.72 7.20 -8.98
CA VAL A 161 1.16 8.03 -10.10
C VAL A 161 0.15 7.96 -11.25
N LYS A 162 -0.29 9.15 -11.72
CA LYS A 162 -1.29 9.27 -12.80
C LYS A 162 -0.74 8.94 -14.17
N THR A 163 0.52 9.30 -14.43
CA THR A 163 1.15 9.17 -15.75
C THR A 163 2.53 8.58 -15.60
N PRO A 164 2.88 7.48 -16.27
CA PRO A 164 4.26 6.97 -16.33
C PRO A 164 5.20 8.00 -16.97
N GLY A 165 6.51 7.83 -16.76
CA GLY A 165 7.50 8.60 -17.52
C GLY A 165 7.71 8.02 -18.91
N ASP A 166 8.21 8.84 -19.84
CA ASP A 166 8.48 8.43 -21.22
C ASP A 166 9.58 7.35 -21.26
N ASN A 167 10.71 7.60 -20.59
CA ASN A 167 11.82 6.65 -20.51
C ASN A 167 11.43 5.38 -19.75
N THR A 168 10.73 5.54 -18.63
CA THR A 168 10.34 4.40 -17.79
C THR A 168 9.31 3.52 -18.47
N PHE A 169 8.40 4.07 -19.28
CA PHE A 169 7.46 3.31 -20.09
C PHE A 169 8.18 2.41 -21.11
N GLU A 170 9.12 2.97 -21.89
CA GLU A 170 9.88 2.19 -22.89
C GLU A 170 10.73 1.09 -22.26
N ILE A 171 11.36 1.38 -21.12
CA ILE A 171 12.14 0.38 -20.37
C ILE A 171 11.23 -0.73 -19.82
N CYS A 172 10.09 -0.37 -19.21
CA CYS A 172 9.14 -1.37 -18.71
C CYS A 172 8.61 -2.26 -19.82
N LYS A 173 8.24 -1.68 -20.96
CA LYS A 173 7.76 -2.41 -22.13
C LYS A 173 8.81 -3.42 -22.65
N GLN A 174 10.09 -3.08 -22.58
CA GLN A 174 11.17 -3.91 -23.10
C GLN A 174 11.64 -4.98 -22.11
N TYR A 175 11.71 -4.69 -20.80
CA TYR A 175 12.42 -5.51 -19.83
C TYR A 175 11.54 -6.12 -18.73
N VAL A 176 10.28 -5.71 -18.60
CA VAL A 176 9.35 -6.28 -17.62
C VAL A 176 8.53 -7.39 -18.27
N ASP A 177 8.55 -8.58 -17.69
CA ASP A 177 7.89 -9.75 -18.30
C ASP A 177 6.35 -9.67 -18.18
N GLU A 178 5.84 -9.16 -17.06
CA GLU A 178 4.40 -9.05 -16.82
C GLU A 178 4.12 -8.00 -15.73
N ILE A 179 3.01 -7.28 -15.88
CA ILE A 179 2.54 -6.32 -14.86
C ILE A 179 1.14 -6.74 -14.40
N MET A 180 0.93 -6.77 -13.08
CA MET A 180 -0.36 -7.07 -12.47
C MET A 180 -0.75 -6.00 -11.47
N THR A 181 -2.01 -6.04 -11.04
CA THR A 181 -2.51 -5.11 -10.02
C THR A 181 -2.93 -5.85 -8.75
N VAL A 182 -2.82 -5.15 -7.62
CA VAL A 182 -3.32 -5.59 -6.31
C VAL A 182 -4.28 -4.54 -5.74
N THR A 183 -5.28 -5.00 -5.01
CA THR A 183 -6.24 -4.14 -4.32
C THR A 183 -5.67 -3.63 -3.00
N ASP A 184 -6.23 -2.55 -2.47
CA ASP A 184 -5.85 -2.03 -1.14
C ASP A 184 -6.08 -3.05 -0.01
N ASP A 185 -7.07 -3.93 -0.14
CA ASP A 185 -7.32 -5.02 0.82
C ASP A 185 -6.22 -6.09 0.79
N GLU A 186 -5.74 -6.44 -0.40
CA GLU A 186 -4.59 -7.34 -0.57
C GLU A 186 -3.31 -6.71 0.01
N VAL A 187 -3.12 -5.42 -0.21
CA VAL A 187 -1.99 -4.66 0.36
C VAL A 187 -2.07 -4.59 1.89
N ALA A 188 -3.24 -4.31 2.45
CA ALA A 188 -3.44 -4.30 3.91
C ALA A 188 -3.12 -5.65 4.55
N THR A 189 -3.52 -6.75 3.89
CA THR A 189 -3.20 -8.12 4.31
C THR A 189 -1.69 -8.38 4.26
N ALA A 190 -1.00 -7.89 3.24
CA ALA A 190 0.46 -8.02 3.10
C ALA A 190 1.21 -7.23 4.19
N ILE A 191 0.79 -6.00 4.48
CA ILE A 191 1.37 -5.19 5.57
C ILE A 191 1.22 -5.92 6.91
N LEU A 192 0.02 -6.42 7.22
CA LEU A 192 -0.22 -7.18 8.44
C LEU A 192 0.65 -8.44 8.50
N THR A 193 0.78 -9.17 7.40
CA THR A 193 1.64 -10.36 7.31
C THR A 193 3.10 -10.05 7.56
N LEU A 194 3.63 -8.96 6.97
CA LEU A 194 5.00 -8.49 7.20
C LEU A 194 5.23 -8.14 8.67
N MET A 195 4.31 -7.43 9.30
CA MET A 195 4.38 -7.09 10.72
C MET A 195 4.37 -8.33 11.62
N GLU A 196 3.49 -9.29 11.35
CA GLU A 196 3.32 -10.48 12.19
C GLU A 196 4.45 -11.49 11.99
N LYS A 197 4.86 -11.75 10.74
CA LYS A 197 5.80 -12.83 10.42
C LYS A 197 7.25 -12.35 10.38
N GLN A 198 7.50 -11.13 9.90
CA GLN A 198 8.84 -10.59 9.70
C GLN A 198 9.22 -9.50 10.70
N LYS A 199 8.26 -8.99 11.49
CA LYS A 199 8.45 -7.82 12.38
C LYS A 199 8.87 -6.57 11.62
N LEU A 200 8.44 -6.46 10.38
CA LEU A 200 8.76 -5.38 9.47
C LEU A 200 7.54 -4.49 9.26
N VAL A 201 7.74 -3.18 9.39
CA VAL A 201 6.73 -2.17 9.05
C VAL A 201 7.00 -1.69 7.63
N ALA A 202 6.07 -1.99 6.71
CA ALA A 202 6.10 -1.52 5.33
C ALA A 202 4.97 -0.53 5.09
N GLU A 203 5.20 0.45 4.21
CA GLU A 203 4.14 1.29 3.65
C GLU A 203 3.38 0.55 2.55
N GLY A 204 2.23 1.09 2.11
CA GLY A 204 1.43 0.47 1.05
C GLY A 204 2.23 0.18 -0.21
N ALA A 205 2.99 1.18 -0.70
CA ALA A 205 3.86 1.03 -1.87
C ALA A 205 4.92 -0.08 -1.70
N GLY A 206 5.49 -0.20 -0.51
CA GLY A 206 6.47 -1.24 -0.19
C GLY A 206 5.90 -2.65 -0.07
N ALA A 207 4.61 -2.79 0.21
CA ALA A 207 3.98 -4.07 0.46
C ALA A 207 3.32 -4.72 -0.79
N VAL A 208 3.16 -3.98 -1.90
CA VAL A 208 2.43 -4.50 -3.09
C VAL A 208 3.09 -5.74 -3.69
N SER A 209 4.42 -5.85 -3.66
CA SER A 209 5.15 -7.03 -4.15
C SER A 209 4.82 -8.28 -3.34
N VAL A 210 4.74 -8.14 -2.01
CA VAL A 210 4.34 -9.21 -1.09
C VAL A 210 2.86 -9.55 -1.27
N ALA A 211 1.99 -8.55 -1.47
CA ALA A 211 0.58 -8.75 -1.79
C ALA A 211 0.43 -9.61 -3.05
N ALA A 212 1.15 -9.28 -4.13
CA ALA A 212 1.09 -10.06 -5.37
C ALA A 212 1.52 -11.52 -5.19
N ALA A 213 2.54 -11.78 -4.37
CA ALA A 213 2.98 -13.12 -4.05
C ALA A 213 1.95 -13.89 -3.22
N LEU A 214 1.40 -13.28 -2.15
CA LEU A 214 0.40 -13.89 -1.27
C LEU A 214 -0.90 -14.25 -2.00
N PHE A 215 -1.32 -13.41 -2.94
CA PHE A 215 -2.55 -13.60 -3.71
C PHE A 215 -2.33 -14.26 -5.08
N ASN A 216 -1.15 -14.90 -5.28
CA ASN A 216 -0.83 -15.70 -6.46
C ASN A 216 -1.05 -14.96 -7.79
N LYS A 217 -0.66 -13.68 -7.88
CA LYS A 217 -0.82 -12.90 -9.11
C LYS A 217 0.12 -13.36 -10.23
N PHE A 218 1.21 -14.05 -9.89
CA PHE A 218 2.21 -14.56 -10.83
C PHE A 218 2.48 -16.06 -10.64
N PRO A 219 2.99 -16.78 -11.68
CA PRO A 219 3.27 -18.22 -11.61
C PRO A 219 4.62 -18.51 -10.90
N ILE A 220 4.68 -18.24 -9.61
CA ILE A 220 5.91 -18.27 -8.79
C ILE A 220 6.02 -19.50 -7.88
N LYS A 221 5.06 -20.42 -7.91
CA LYS A 221 5.05 -21.60 -7.02
C LYS A 221 6.26 -22.49 -7.28
N GLY A 222 7.03 -22.79 -6.23
CA GLY A 222 8.22 -23.63 -6.30
C GLY A 222 9.45 -22.93 -6.87
N LYS A 223 9.46 -21.60 -6.97
CA LYS A 223 10.56 -20.79 -7.48
C LYS A 223 11.21 -19.98 -6.36
N ASN A 224 12.49 -19.62 -6.58
CA ASN A 224 13.21 -18.65 -5.75
C ASN A 224 12.84 -17.25 -6.19
N VAL A 225 12.07 -16.55 -5.36
CA VAL A 225 11.48 -15.26 -5.70
C VAL A 225 11.86 -14.20 -4.68
N VAL A 226 12.28 -13.05 -5.16
CA VAL A 226 12.47 -11.85 -4.34
C VAL A 226 11.24 -10.95 -4.46
N CYS A 227 10.59 -10.65 -3.34
CA CYS A 227 9.59 -9.59 -3.23
C CYS A 227 10.28 -8.32 -2.72
N LEU A 228 10.40 -7.30 -3.56
CA LEU A 228 11.06 -6.05 -3.16
C LEU A 228 10.15 -5.22 -2.25
N VAL A 229 10.52 -5.12 -0.96
CA VAL A 229 9.87 -4.23 0.01
C VAL A 229 10.58 -2.88 -0.02
N SER A 230 10.04 -1.93 -0.77
CA SER A 230 10.74 -0.71 -1.17
C SER A 230 10.66 0.44 -0.16
N GLY A 231 9.83 0.35 0.88
CA GLY A 231 9.70 1.45 1.83
C GLY A 231 8.85 1.14 3.05
N GLY A 232 9.01 1.98 4.09
CA GLY A 232 8.29 1.88 5.36
C GLY A 232 7.82 3.23 5.92
N ASN A 233 7.78 4.28 5.09
CA ASN A 233 7.38 5.63 5.49
C ASN A 233 5.84 5.78 5.56
N ILE A 234 5.23 4.98 6.43
CA ILE A 234 3.78 4.99 6.65
C ILE A 234 3.40 5.87 7.85
N ASP A 235 2.33 6.63 7.69
CA ASP A 235 1.75 7.37 8.80
C ASP A 235 1.07 6.43 9.80
N VAL A 236 1.26 6.67 11.10
CA VAL A 236 0.73 5.81 12.18
C VAL A 236 -0.79 5.73 12.16
N THR A 237 -1.49 6.80 11.77
CA THR A 237 -2.96 6.80 11.66
C THR A 237 -3.43 5.94 10.50
N ILE A 238 -2.70 5.96 9.38
CA ILE A 238 -2.95 5.08 8.24
C ILE A 238 -2.64 3.62 8.64
N LEU A 239 -1.52 3.38 9.33
CA LEU A 239 -1.15 2.06 9.81
C LEU A 239 -2.23 1.43 10.68
N SER A 240 -2.83 2.21 11.60
CA SER A 240 -3.97 1.75 12.43
C SER A 240 -5.16 1.29 11.58
N ARG A 241 -5.51 2.05 10.55
CA ARG A 241 -6.59 1.67 9.60
C ARG A 241 -6.26 0.41 8.82
N VAL A 242 -5.02 0.30 8.35
CA VAL A 242 -4.53 -0.85 7.59
C VAL A 242 -4.54 -2.12 8.44
N ILE A 243 -4.07 -2.04 9.70
CA ILE A 243 -4.12 -3.17 10.64
C ILE A 243 -5.57 -3.63 10.83
N ASN A 244 -6.48 -2.72 11.15
CA ASN A 244 -7.90 -3.06 11.35
C ASN A 244 -8.51 -3.68 10.07
N ARG A 245 -8.18 -3.15 8.89
CA ARG A 245 -8.66 -3.69 7.62
C ARG A 245 -8.11 -5.09 7.36
N GLY A 246 -6.81 -5.29 7.56
CA GLY A 246 -6.16 -6.60 7.42
C GLY A 246 -6.72 -7.65 8.38
N LEU A 247 -7.02 -7.28 9.63
CA LEU A 247 -7.66 -8.17 10.61
C LEU A 247 -9.08 -8.58 10.16
N LYS A 248 -9.85 -7.65 9.58
CA LYS A 248 -11.17 -7.99 9.00
C LYS A 248 -11.05 -8.91 7.79
N MET A 249 -10.10 -8.63 6.87
CA MET A 249 -9.88 -9.44 5.67
C MET A 249 -9.41 -10.86 5.99
N THR A 250 -8.70 -11.06 7.09
CA THR A 250 -8.25 -12.39 7.56
C THR A 250 -9.25 -13.08 8.48
N GLY A 251 -10.42 -12.48 8.71
CA GLY A 251 -11.47 -13.03 9.58
C GLY A 251 -11.08 -13.03 11.07
N ARG A 252 -10.19 -12.15 11.50
CA ARG A 252 -9.78 -12.02 12.91
C ARG A 252 -10.55 -10.95 13.67
N ILE A 253 -11.23 -10.07 12.96
CA ILE A 253 -12.27 -9.18 13.48
C ILE A 253 -13.51 -9.31 12.61
N VAL A 254 -14.66 -9.39 13.25
CA VAL A 254 -15.96 -9.42 12.57
C VAL A 254 -16.94 -8.49 13.28
N ASP A 255 -17.74 -7.79 12.49
CA ASP A 255 -18.91 -7.05 12.98
C ASP A 255 -20.15 -7.84 12.63
N VAL A 256 -21.01 -8.05 13.63
CA VAL A 256 -22.28 -8.78 13.50
C VAL A 256 -23.39 -7.95 14.09
N THR A 257 -24.48 -7.82 13.36
CA THR A 257 -25.71 -7.18 13.84
C THR A 257 -26.79 -8.22 14.01
N LEU A 258 -27.33 -8.32 15.21
CA LEU A 258 -28.44 -9.20 15.58
C LEU A 258 -29.70 -8.39 15.80
N GLU A 259 -30.81 -8.87 15.30
CA GLU A 259 -32.12 -8.42 15.70
C GLU A 259 -32.60 -9.26 16.89
N LEU A 260 -32.94 -8.60 17.98
CA LEU A 260 -33.36 -9.22 19.24
C LEU A 260 -34.72 -8.70 19.69
N THR A 261 -35.46 -9.50 20.45
CA THR A 261 -36.57 -8.97 21.27
C THR A 261 -35.99 -8.14 22.41
N ASP A 262 -36.46 -6.91 22.60
CA ASP A 262 -35.99 -6.03 23.68
C ASP A 262 -36.49 -6.47 25.05
N LYS A 263 -35.79 -7.38 25.69
CA LYS A 263 -36.08 -7.87 27.05
C LYS A 263 -34.80 -8.17 27.83
N PRO A 264 -34.87 -8.15 29.16
CA PRO A 264 -33.75 -8.48 30.03
C PRO A 264 -33.19 -9.88 29.76
N GLY A 265 -31.85 -10.00 29.76
CA GLY A 265 -31.14 -11.29 29.60
C GLY A 265 -30.65 -11.60 28.19
N GLU A 266 -31.17 -10.97 27.12
CA GLU A 266 -30.77 -11.29 25.75
C GLU A 266 -29.29 -11.01 25.49
N LEU A 267 -28.74 -9.88 25.94
CA LEU A 267 -27.32 -9.60 25.83
C LEU A 267 -26.46 -10.66 26.55
N GLN A 268 -26.88 -11.12 27.72
CA GLN A 268 -26.19 -12.17 28.47
C GLN A 268 -26.16 -13.48 27.68
N ASN A 269 -27.30 -13.89 27.10
CA ASN A 269 -27.41 -15.12 26.31
C ASN A 269 -26.52 -15.07 25.08
N VAL A 270 -26.55 -13.99 24.32
CA VAL A 270 -25.69 -13.78 23.14
C VAL A 270 -24.21 -13.79 23.54
N SER A 271 -23.84 -13.06 24.58
CA SER A 271 -22.44 -13.01 25.03
C SER A 271 -21.94 -14.36 25.51
N LYS A 272 -22.80 -15.18 26.13
CA LYS A 272 -22.46 -16.53 26.56
C LYS A 272 -22.17 -17.44 25.36
N ILE A 273 -23.00 -17.44 24.31
CA ILE A 273 -22.77 -18.23 23.08
C ILE A 273 -21.44 -17.87 22.45
N ILE A 274 -21.13 -16.57 22.36
CA ILE A 274 -19.88 -16.05 21.79
C ILE A 274 -18.67 -16.52 22.61
N ALA A 275 -18.77 -16.39 23.95
CA ALA A 275 -17.71 -16.78 24.88
C ALA A 275 -17.48 -18.32 24.89
N ASP A 276 -18.53 -19.11 24.84
CA ASP A 276 -18.46 -20.59 24.80
C ASP A 276 -17.74 -21.09 23.53
N LEU A 277 -17.80 -20.31 22.45
CA LEU A 277 -17.05 -20.57 21.21
C LEU A 277 -15.63 -20.00 21.22
N GLY A 278 -15.25 -19.23 22.25
CA GLY A 278 -13.90 -18.68 22.42
C GLY A 278 -13.62 -17.42 21.61
N ALA A 279 -14.64 -16.66 21.25
CA ALA A 279 -14.48 -15.32 20.69
C ALA A 279 -14.51 -14.25 21.79
N ASN A 280 -13.79 -13.15 21.57
CA ASN A 280 -13.75 -12.02 22.49
C ASN A 280 -14.53 -10.85 21.93
N VAL A 281 -15.44 -10.27 22.73
CA VAL A 281 -16.25 -9.12 22.32
C VAL A 281 -15.45 -7.84 22.57
N VAL A 282 -15.20 -7.08 21.50
CA VAL A 282 -14.44 -5.81 21.53
C VAL A 282 -15.37 -4.63 21.84
N SER A 283 -16.53 -4.61 21.20
CA SER A 283 -17.52 -3.56 21.43
C SER A 283 -18.94 -4.10 21.27
N VAL A 284 -19.85 -3.46 22.01
CA VAL A 284 -21.29 -3.74 21.97
C VAL A 284 -22.03 -2.41 21.86
N SER A 285 -22.95 -2.35 20.91
CA SER A 285 -23.91 -1.24 20.80
C SER A 285 -25.32 -1.81 20.77
N HIS A 286 -26.18 -1.33 21.67
CA HIS A 286 -27.58 -1.72 21.78
C HIS A 286 -28.43 -0.57 21.26
N ASP A 287 -29.04 -0.71 20.09
CA ASP A 287 -29.77 0.32 19.39
C ASP A 287 -31.27 -0.02 19.37
N ARG A 288 -32.09 0.89 19.94
CA ARG A 288 -33.54 0.79 20.02
C ARG A 288 -34.27 1.74 19.08
N ALA A 289 -33.54 2.58 18.37
CA ALA A 289 -34.12 3.75 17.68
C ALA A 289 -34.20 3.59 16.15
N GLU A 290 -33.94 2.45 15.59
CA GLU A 290 -34.05 2.29 14.13
C GLU A 290 -35.52 2.23 13.67
N ILE A 291 -35.87 3.11 12.74
CA ILE A 291 -37.22 3.39 12.24
C ILE A 291 -37.88 2.15 11.57
N ASN A 292 -37.12 1.15 11.17
CA ASN A 292 -37.59 -0.04 10.46
C ASN A 292 -37.68 -1.29 11.33
N SER A 293 -37.46 -1.20 12.64
CA SER A 293 -37.60 -2.33 13.56
C SER A 293 -39.02 -2.41 14.15
N ASP A 294 -39.47 -3.63 14.50
CA ASP A 294 -40.70 -3.82 15.27
C ASP A 294 -40.54 -3.11 16.63
N ILE A 295 -41.62 -2.54 17.18
CA ILE A 295 -41.60 -1.73 18.40
C ILE A 295 -41.02 -2.49 19.62
N ASN A 296 -41.08 -3.81 19.59
CA ASN A 296 -40.53 -4.72 20.59
C ASN A 296 -39.16 -5.27 20.26
N SER A 297 -38.54 -4.83 19.17
CA SER A 297 -37.21 -5.28 18.69
C SER A 297 -36.14 -4.26 18.98
N CYS A 298 -34.91 -4.73 19.08
CA CYS A 298 -33.71 -3.90 19.14
C CYS A 298 -32.59 -4.53 18.31
N TYR A 299 -31.64 -3.70 17.89
CA TYR A 299 -30.43 -4.20 17.22
C TYR A 299 -29.24 -4.22 18.19
N LEU A 300 -28.62 -5.40 18.26
CA LEU A 300 -27.38 -5.59 18.99
C LEU A 300 -26.23 -5.65 17.98
N LYS A 301 -25.42 -4.60 17.93
CA LYS A 301 -24.22 -4.52 17.06
C LYS A 301 -23.02 -4.95 17.89
N LEU A 302 -22.32 -5.97 17.44
CA LEU A 302 -21.18 -6.58 18.12
C LEU A 302 -19.95 -6.53 17.21
N SER A 303 -18.82 -6.05 17.73
CA SER A 303 -17.51 -6.28 17.12
C SER A 303 -16.78 -7.31 17.94
N MET A 304 -16.22 -8.34 17.29
CA MET A 304 -15.62 -9.48 17.97
C MET A 304 -14.25 -9.83 17.38
N GLU A 305 -13.31 -10.21 18.24
CA GLU A 305 -12.09 -10.90 17.84
C GLU A 305 -12.38 -12.38 17.63
N THR A 306 -11.94 -12.88 16.50
CA THR A 306 -12.13 -14.26 16.05
C THR A 306 -10.80 -14.85 15.57
N ARG A 307 -10.72 -16.16 15.35
CA ARG A 307 -9.48 -16.81 14.89
C ARG A 307 -9.29 -16.70 13.38
N ASP A 308 -10.38 -16.93 12.64
CA ASP A 308 -10.40 -17.00 11.18
C ASP A 308 -11.85 -16.99 10.67
N HIS A 309 -12.02 -17.08 9.35
CA HIS A 309 -13.35 -17.14 8.72
C HIS A 309 -14.17 -18.38 9.13
N GLY A 310 -13.51 -19.52 9.39
CA GLY A 310 -14.19 -20.74 9.88
C GLY A 310 -14.81 -20.51 11.25
N HIS A 311 -14.10 -19.81 12.13
CA HIS A 311 -14.61 -19.43 13.45
C HIS A 311 -15.80 -18.47 13.35
N ILE A 312 -15.75 -17.49 12.44
CA ILE A 312 -16.89 -16.60 12.17
C ILE A 312 -18.14 -17.40 11.74
N LEU A 313 -17.97 -18.35 10.83
CA LEU A 313 -19.07 -19.21 10.38
C LEU A 313 -19.65 -20.04 11.51
N ALA A 314 -18.82 -20.60 12.39
CA ALA A 314 -19.27 -21.35 13.56
C ALA A 314 -20.09 -20.49 14.53
N ILE A 315 -19.64 -19.26 14.80
CA ILE A 315 -20.37 -18.30 15.65
C ILE A 315 -21.70 -17.92 15.02
N LYS A 316 -21.72 -17.55 13.75
CA LYS A 316 -22.96 -17.19 13.04
C LYS A 316 -23.94 -18.37 13.01
N LYS A 317 -23.45 -19.60 12.84
CA LYS A 317 -24.28 -20.80 12.88
C LYS A 317 -24.92 -21.03 14.28
N ALA A 318 -24.11 -20.97 15.33
CA ALA A 318 -24.60 -21.15 16.70
C ALA A 318 -25.63 -20.07 17.11
N LEU A 319 -25.40 -18.80 16.73
CA LEU A 319 -26.37 -17.76 16.98
C LEU A 319 -27.71 -18.06 16.29
N LYS A 320 -27.71 -18.50 15.04
CA LYS A 320 -28.92 -18.89 14.31
C LYS A 320 -29.63 -20.10 14.95
N GLU A 321 -28.88 -21.10 15.38
CA GLU A 321 -29.44 -22.30 16.07
C GLU A 321 -30.12 -21.94 17.40
N HIS A 322 -29.69 -20.85 18.05
CA HIS A 322 -30.34 -20.32 19.25
C HIS A 322 -31.47 -19.31 18.93
N GLY A 323 -31.85 -19.16 17.66
CA GLY A 323 -33.02 -18.38 17.25
C GLY A 323 -32.71 -16.87 17.00
N TYR A 324 -31.44 -16.48 16.97
CA TYR A 324 -31.07 -15.11 16.70
C TYR A 324 -31.04 -14.80 15.19
N ASN A 325 -31.70 -13.71 14.80
CA ASN A 325 -31.71 -13.23 13.43
C ASN A 325 -30.46 -12.36 13.18
N ILE A 326 -29.62 -12.77 12.22
CA ILE A 326 -28.40 -12.05 11.83
C ILE A 326 -28.73 -11.19 10.61
N ILE A 327 -28.55 -9.88 10.74
CA ILE A 327 -28.84 -8.90 9.68
C ILE A 327 -27.67 -8.79 8.69
N ASN A 328 -26.40 -8.95 9.15
CA ASN A 328 -25.18 -8.84 8.31
C ASN A 328 -24.07 -9.85 8.68
#